data_f18e24d14f7014b71994e70f0333cba9
#
_entry.id   f18e24d14f7014b71994e70f0333cba9
#
_cell.length_a   1.000
_cell.length_b   1.000
_cell.length_c   1.000
_cell.angle_alpha   90.00
_cell.angle_beta   90.00
_cell.angle_gamma   90.00
#
_symmetry.space_group_name_H-M   'P 1'
#
loop_
_entity.id
_entity.type
_entity.pdbx_description
1 polymer ?
#
loop_
_entity_poly.entity_id
_entity_poly.type
_entity_poly.pdbx_seq_one_letter_code
_entity_poly.pdbx_strand_id
1 'polypeptide(L)'
;PLDGTLNYSHGYPCYCVSIALEQQGEVKVGVIYNPCLDELFVAEKGQGAILNGKPIKVSTITTLKKSLLVTGFAPRVVKSEKDNLDHFCNFMKACQAVRRPGSAAMDLVYTAMGRFEGFWERMLHPWDVAAGLLIVLEAGGKASKFDGTSTNIYDQEVLVSNGLVNQAVYYTHL
;
A
#
# COMPACT_ATOMS: atom_id res chain seq x y z
N PRO A 1 4.87 14.53 3.54
CA PRO A 1 4.13 14.97 4.72
C PRO A 1 4.04 13.84 5.75
N LEU A 2 3.37 14.10 6.89
CA LEU A 2 3.06 13.08 7.88
C LEU A 2 1.83 12.29 7.41
N ASP A 3 1.99 10.98 7.22
CA ASP A 3 0.89 10.04 6.98
C ASP A 3 0.51 9.31 8.28
N GLY A 4 -0.78 8.98 8.45
CA GLY A 4 -1.31 8.47 9.72
C GLY A 4 -1.54 9.58 10.76
N THR A 5 -1.98 10.78 10.35
CA THR A 5 -2.17 11.95 11.22
C THR A 5 -3.13 11.70 12.37
N LEU A 6 -4.20 10.92 12.14
CA LEU A 6 -5.14 10.54 13.20
C LEU A 6 -4.46 9.63 14.25
N ASN A 7 -3.67 8.67 13.79
CA ASN A 7 -2.89 7.79 14.65
C ASN A 7 -1.92 8.61 15.52
N TYR A 8 -1.20 9.54 14.87
CA TYR A 8 -0.27 10.43 15.57
C TYR A 8 -0.98 11.25 16.66
N SER A 9 -2.13 11.84 16.35
CA SER A 9 -2.89 12.67 17.30
C SER A 9 -3.42 11.89 18.51
N HIS A 10 -3.62 10.56 18.35
CA HIS A 10 -4.06 9.65 19.41
C HIS A 10 -2.90 8.89 20.09
N GLY A 11 -1.65 9.15 19.72
CA GLY A 11 -0.49 8.41 20.25
C GLY A 11 -0.43 6.94 19.80
N TYR A 12 -1.17 6.58 18.74
CA TYR A 12 -1.10 5.22 18.18
C TYR A 12 0.14 5.10 17.28
N PRO A 13 1.09 4.18 17.55
CA PRO A 13 2.42 4.17 16.93
C PRO A 13 2.41 3.58 15.52
N CYS A 14 1.57 4.11 14.63
CA CYS A 14 1.49 3.73 13.22
C CYS A 14 1.33 4.99 12.36
N TYR A 15 2.42 5.67 12.09
CA TYR A 15 2.51 6.87 11.26
C TYR A 15 3.92 7.00 10.68
N CYS A 16 4.08 7.77 9.61
CA CYS A 16 5.36 7.93 8.96
C CYS A 16 5.50 9.28 8.27
N VAL A 17 6.74 9.61 7.90
CA VAL A 17 7.05 10.67 6.93
C VAL A 17 7.14 10.02 5.55
N SER A 18 6.39 10.54 4.58
CA SER A 18 6.37 10.05 3.19
C SER A 18 6.81 11.18 2.25
N ILE A 19 7.85 10.93 1.46
CA ILE A 19 8.44 11.88 0.51
C ILE A 19 8.69 11.17 -0.81
N ALA A 20 8.29 11.79 -1.93
CA ALA A 20 8.60 11.32 -3.27
C ALA A 20 9.13 12.45 -4.14
N LEU A 21 10.03 12.11 -5.04
CA LEU A 21 10.48 12.98 -6.13
C LEU A 21 9.83 12.49 -7.42
N GLU A 22 8.97 13.33 -7.99
CA GLU A 22 8.42 13.14 -9.34
C GLU A 22 9.15 14.07 -10.33
N GLN A 23 9.51 13.53 -11.47
CA GLN A 23 10.11 14.29 -12.56
C GLN A 23 9.49 13.84 -13.89
N GLN A 24 8.93 14.78 -14.65
CA GLN A 24 8.32 14.52 -15.95
C GLN A 24 7.20 13.45 -15.91
N GLY A 25 6.35 13.48 -14.89
CA GLY A 25 5.24 12.53 -14.72
C GLY A 25 5.66 11.15 -14.18
N GLU A 26 6.90 11.00 -13.74
CA GLU A 26 7.43 9.74 -13.25
C GLU A 26 8.07 9.88 -11.86
N VAL A 27 7.69 9.04 -10.92
CA VAL A 27 8.32 8.99 -9.59
C VAL A 27 9.71 8.37 -9.73
N LYS A 28 10.73 9.11 -9.36
CA LYS A 28 12.15 8.72 -9.45
C LYS A 28 12.72 8.21 -8.13
N VAL A 29 12.29 8.82 -7.02
CA VAL A 29 12.75 8.45 -5.67
C VAL A 29 11.55 8.43 -4.74
N GLY A 30 11.49 7.43 -3.88
CA GLY A 30 10.52 7.31 -2.80
C GLY A 30 11.21 7.02 -1.47
N VAL A 31 10.82 7.76 -0.43
CA VAL A 31 11.35 7.60 0.92
C VAL A 31 10.19 7.58 1.91
N ILE A 32 10.13 6.57 2.76
CA ILE A 32 9.17 6.48 3.86
C ILE A 32 9.94 6.15 5.13
N TYR A 33 9.75 6.97 6.17
CA TYR A 33 10.38 6.76 7.46
C TYR A 33 9.35 6.58 8.56
N ASN A 34 9.38 5.44 9.21
CA ASN A 34 8.60 5.11 10.41
C ASN A 34 9.44 5.42 11.66
N PRO A 35 9.17 6.51 12.38
CA PRO A 35 9.95 6.90 13.55
C PRO A 35 9.68 6.01 14.78
N CYS A 36 8.56 5.28 14.80
CA CYS A 36 8.22 4.42 15.93
C CYS A 36 9.09 3.17 16.01
N LEU A 37 9.55 2.66 14.85
CA LEU A 37 10.35 1.44 14.74
C LEU A 37 11.74 1.69 14.14
N ASP A 38 12.08 2.96 13.85
CA ASP A 38 13.32 3.34 13.16
C ASP A 38 13.51 2.60 11.83
N GLU A 39 12.43 2.52 11.04
CA GLU A 39 12.42 1.87 9.74
C GLU A 39 12.47 2.91 8.62
N LEU A 40 13.59 2.97 7.89
CA LEU A 40 13.78 3.83 6.73
C LEU A 40 13.69 3.01 5.44
N PHE A 41 12.59 3.18 4.71
CA PHE A 41 12.37 2.59 3.39
C PHE A 41 12.78 3.56 2.30
N VAL A 42 13.58 3.10 1.34
CA VAL A 42 14.04 3.92 0.21
C VAL A 42 13.96 3.09 -1.08
N ALA A 43 13.53 3.71 -2.15
CA ALA A 43 13.67 3.19 -3.50
C ALA A 43 14.07 4.32 -4.46
N GLU A 44 14.95 3.98 -5.39
CA GLU A 44 15.23 4.74 -6.60
C GLU A 44 14.81 3.88 -7.80
N LYS A 45 14.17 4.50 -8.79
CA LYS A 45 13.65 3.79 -9.95
C LYS A 45 14.73 2.96 -10.65
N GLY A 46 14.48 1.64 -10.80
CA GLY A 46 15.40 0.67 -11.42
C GLY A 46 16.55 0.20 -10.52
N GLN A 47 16.59 0.59 -9.25
CA GLN A 47 17.65 0.22 -8.31
C GLN A 47 17.20 -0.75 -7.22
N GLY A 48 15.90 -1.11 -7.20
CA GLY A 48 15.30 -1.90 -6.14
C GLY A 48 14.92 -1.08 -4.91
N ALA A 49 14.39 -1.77 -3.90
CA ALA A 49 13.96 -1.16 -2.64
C ALA A 49 14.77 -1.69 -1.46
N ILE A 50 15.00 -0.82 -0.47
CA ILE A 50 15.77 -1.13 0.73
C ILE A 50 15.03 -0.69 2.00
N LEU A 51 15.27 -1.42 3.09
CA LEU A 51 14.92 -1.05 4.46
C LEU A 51 16.21 -0.98 5.28
N ASN A 52 16.52 0.18 5.86
CA ASN A 52 17.71 0.40 6.67
C ASN A 52 18.99 -0.12 5.97
N GLY A 53 19.13 0.16 4.67
CA GLY A 53 20.27 -0.24 3.85
C GLY A 53 20.27 -1.71 3.38
N LYS A 54 19.25 -2.51 3.73
CA LYS A 54 19.15 -3.91 3.30
C LYS A 54 18.06 -4.08 2.23
N PRO A 55 18.33 -4.81 1.14
CA PRO A 55 17.32 -5.08 0.11
C PRO A 55 16.08 -5.76 0.69
N ILE A 56 14.90 -5.33 0.23
CA ILE A 56 13.61 -5.94 0.56
C ILE A 56 12.94 -6.49 -0.69
N LYS A 57 12.04 -7.45 -0.48
CA LYS A 57 11.19 -8.03 -1.52
C LYS A 57 9.80 -8.32 -0.97
N VAL A 58 8.82 -8.33 -1.87
CA VAL A 58 7.46 -8.76 -1.55
C VAL A 58 7.41 -10.21 -1.10
N SER A 59 6.33 -10.58 -0.43
CA SER A 59 6.04 -11.95 0.05
C SER A 59 6.00 -12.97 -1.10
N THR A 60 6.30 -14.23 -0.79
CA THR A 60 6.21 -15.38 -1.71
C THR A 60 4.93 -16.20 -1.53
N ILE A 61 3.97 -15.75 -0.72
CA ILE A 61 2.69 -16.42 -0.52
C ILE A 61 1.86 -16.35 -1.80
N THR A 62 1.33 -17.49 -2.24
CA THR A 62 0.65 -17.65 -3.54
C THR A 62 -0.86 -17.79 -3.44
N THR A 63 -1.43 -17.93 -2.24
CA THR A 63 -2.86 -18.15 -2.06
C THR A 63 -3.50 -17.15 -1.13
N LEU A 64 -4.68 -16.65 -1.51
CA LEU A 64 -5.43 -15.67 -0.73
C LEU A 64 -5.76 -16.18 0.68
N LYS A 65 -6.09 -17.47 0.83
CA LYS A 65 -6.36 -18.09 2.14
C LYS A 65 -5.22 -18.01 3.16
N LYS A 66 -3.98 -17.84 2.69
CA LYS A 66 -2.78 -17.69 3.54
C LYS A 66 -2.32 -16.23 3.61
N SER A 67 -3.02 -15.33 2.94
CA SER A 67 -2.62 -13.92 2.85
C SER A 67 -3.12 -13.12 4.05
N LEU A 68 -2.24 -12.28 4.57
CA LEU A 68 -2.57 -11.18 5.44
C LEU A 68 -2.70 -9.92 4.56
N LEU A 69 -3.90 -9.39 4.45
CA LEU A 69 -4.18 -8.21 3.65
C LEU A 69 -4.35 -6.97 4.52
N VAL A 70 -4.18 -5.80 3.91
CA VAL A 70 -4.34 -4.53 4.61
C VAL A 70 -5.14 -3.54 3.75
N THR A 71 -5.92 -2.67 4.39
CA THR A 71 -6.72 -1.64 3.74
C THR A 71 -6.90 -0.42 4.62
N GLY A 72 -7.32 0.67 4.01
CA GLY A 72 -7.77 1.87 4.69
C GLY A 72 -9.14 2.34 4.21
N PHE A 73 -9.67 3.32 4.92
CA PHE A 73 -10.93 4.00 4.60
C PHE A 73 -10.69 5.49 4.78
N ALA A 74 -10.58 6.22 3.70
CA ALA A 74 -10.50 7.66 3.75
C ALA A 74 -11.71 8.23 4.51
N PRO A 75 -11.56 9.28 5.33
CA PRO A 75 -12.64 9.81 6.17
C PRO A 75 -13.92 10.20 5.41
N ARG A 76 -13.79 10.49 4.10
CA ARG A 76 -14.90 10.85 3.21
C ARG A 76 -15.58 9.64 2.56
N VAL A 77 -14.97 8.45 2.60
CA VAL A 77 -15.45 7.25 1.90
C VAL A 77 -16.76 6.74 2.48
N VAL A 78 -16.97 6.89 3.79
CA VAL A 78 -18.19 6.43 4.50
C VAL A 78 -19.47 7.13 4.00
N LYS A 79 -19.34 8.24 3.27
CA LYS A 79 -20.48 9.00 2.68
C LYS A 79 -20.59 8.81 1.17
N SER A 80 -19.80 7.95 0.57
CA SER A 80 -19.74 7.70 -0.87
C SER A 80 -20.47 6.40 -1.21
N GLU A 81 -21.20 6.40 -2.33
CA GLU A 81 -21.73 5.16 -2.94
C GLU A 81 -20.61 4.20 -3.38
N LYS A 82 -19.39 4.71 -3.52
CA LYS A 82 -18.17 3.94 -3.82
C LYS A 82 -17.34 3.74 -2.56
N ASP A 83 -17.98 3.33 -1.46
CA ASP A 83 -17.24 2.96 -0.26
C ASP A 83 -16.40 1.68 -0.49
N ASN A 84 -15.59 1.33 0.48
CA ASN A 84 -14.69 0.18 0.40
C ASN A 84 -15.22 -1.04 1.19
N LEU A 85 -16.48 -0.98 1.64
CA LEU A 85 -17.03 -1.96 2.59
C LEU A 85 -17.28 -3.32 1.95
N ASP A 86 -17.83 -3.36 0.72
CA ASP A 86 -18.08 -4.61 0.01
C ASP A 86 -16.77 -5.37 -0.24
N HIS A 87 -15.74 -4.67 -0.70
CA HIS A 87 -14.41 -5.25 -0.88
C HIS A 87 -13.84 -5.77 0.44
N PHE A 88 -13.97 -4.98 1.52
CA PHE A 88 -13.54 -5.40 2.85
C PHE A 88 -14.25 -6.68 3.29
N CYS A 89 -15.59 -6.74 3.16
CA CYS A 89 -16.37 -7.92 3.51
C CYS A 89 -15.99 -9.15 2.68
N ASN A 90 -15.75 -8.97 1.38
CA ASN A 90 -15.37 -10.06 0.49
C ASN A 90 -13.97 -10.61 0.84
N PHE A 91 -13.01 -9.74 1.07
CA PHE A 91 -11.66 -10.15 1.48
C PHE A 91 -11.62 -10.80 2.86
N MET A 92 -12.40 -10.31 3.82
CA MET A 92 -12.51 -10.94 5.14
C MET A 92 -12.95 -12.42 5.06
N LYS A 93 -13.76 -12.78 4.07
CA LYS A 93 -14.20 -14.17 3.85
C LYS A 93 -13.19 -15.02 3.08
N ALA A 94 -12.32 -14.37 2.29
CA ALA A 94 -11.46 -15.04 1.32
C ALA A 94 -10.01 -15.20 1.79
N CYS A 95 -9.49 -14.32 2.64
CA CYS A 95 -8.10 -14.32 3.09
C CYS A 95 -7.95 -14.82 4.54
N GLN A 96 -6.72 -14.91 5.01
CA GLN A 96 -6.45 -15.32 6.39
C GLN A 96 -6.90 -14.25 7.39
N ALA A 97 -6.62 -12.99 7.12
CA ALA A 97 -7.09 -11.85 7.89
C ALA A 97 -6.89 -10.54 7.14
N VAL A 98 -7.61 -9.49 7.56
CA VAL A 98 -7.44 -8.12 7.10
C VAL A 98 -6.98 -7.23 8.27
N ARG A 99 -6.14 -6.27 7.98
CA ARG A 99 -5.70 -5.21 8.91
C ARG A 99 -6.16 -3.85 8.39
N ARG A 100 -6.34 -2.91 9.33
CA ARG A 100 -6.65 -1.51 9.04
C ARG A 100 -5.85 -0.61 9.99
N PRO A 101 -4.55 -0.44 9.78
CA PRO A 101 -3.70 0.34 10.69
C PRO A 101 -3.92 1.85 10.60
N GLY A 102 -4.35 2.38 9.43
CA GLY A 102 -4.68 3.79 9.25
C GLY A 102 -3.51 4.69 8.79
N SER A 103 -2.57 4.11 8.04
CA SER A 103 -1.50 4.83 7.34
C SER A 103 -1.24 4.14 6.01
N ALA A 104 -1.70 4.73 4.91
CA ALA A 104 -1.58 4.14 3.57
C ALA A 104 -0.11 3.96 3.15
N ALA A 105 0.75 4.91 3.48
CA ALA A 105 2.17 4.80 3.17
C ALA A 105 2.84 3.64 3.93
N MET A 106 2.47 3.41 5.21
CA MET A 106 2.96 2.25 5.96
C MET A 106 2.42 0.93 5.40
N ASP A 107 1.16 0.89 4.99
CA ASP A 107 0.53 -0.30 4.41
C ASP A 107 1.22 -0.71 3.11
N LEU A 108 1.60 0.28 2.28
CA LEU A 108 2.39 0.08 1.05
C LEU A 108 3.78 -0.49 1.34
N VAL A 109 4.56 0.10 2.23
CA VAL A 109 5.93 -0.39 2.50
C VAL A 109 5.95 -1.73 3.22
N TYR A 110 4.95 -2.02 4.05
CA TYR A 110 4.82 -3.33 4.67
C TYR A 110 4.39 -4.41 3.66
N THR A 111 3.65 -4.03 2.62
CA THR A 111 3.43 -4.92 1.46
C THR A 111 4.74 -5.12 0.68
N ALA A 112 5.51 -4.06 0.43
CA ALA A 112 6.79 -4.12 -0.27
C ALA A 112 7.82 -5.03 0.41
N MET A 113 7.84 -5.08 1.74
CA MET A 113 8.78 -5.94 2.49
C MET A 113 8.21 -7.32 2.83
N GLY A 114 7.02 -7.66 2.34
CA GLY A 114 6.40 -8.98 2.51
C GLY A 114 5.75 -9.25 3.86
N ARG A 115 5.42 -8.21 4.65
CA ARG A 115 4.58 -8.33 5.85
C ARG A 115 3.11 -8.54 5.49
N PHE A 116 2.67 -7.95 4.36
CA PHE A 116 1.34 -8.12 3.78
C PHE A 116 1.46 -8.62 2.33
N GLU A 117 0.46 -9.36 1.88
CA GLU A 117 0.39 -9.84 0.50
C GLU A 117 -0.32 -8.87 -0.45
N GLY A 118 -1.09 -7.93 0.11
CA GLY A 118 -1.76 -6.92 -0.69
C GLY A 118 -2.38 -5.81 0.16
N PHE A 119 -2.50 -4.65 -0.47
CA PHE A 119 -3.15 -3.45 0.04
C PHE A 119 -4.10 -2.89 -1.00
N TRP A 120 -5.27 -2.42 -0.57
CA TRP A 120 -6.19 -1.68 -1.42
C TRP A 120 -6.85 -0.54 -0.66
N GLU A 121 -7.01 0.59 -1.31
CA GLU A 121 -7.72 1.74 -0.74
C GLU A 121 -8.25 2.67 -1.84
N ARG A 122 -9.27 3.46 -1.51
CA ARG A 122 -9.85 4.51 -2.36
C ARG A 122 -9.67 5.89 -1.77
N MET A 123 -9.78 6.90 -2.65
CA MET A 123 -9.76 8.33 -2.31
C MET A 123 -8.43 8.80 -1.69
N LEU A 124 -7.33 8.15 -2.05
CA LEU A 124 -5.98 8.56 -1.68
C LEU A 124 -5.49 9.71 -2.57
N HIS A 125 -4.57 10.49 -2.03
CA HIS A 125 -3.89 11.56 -2.74
C HIS A 125 -2.49 11.15 -3.20
N PRO A 126 -1.87 11.85 -4.16
CA PRO A 126 -0.53 11.54 -4.63
C PRO A 126 0.51 11.43 -3.52
N TRP A 127 0.45 12.28 -2.52
CA TRP A 127 1.38 12.27 -1.39
C TRP A 127 1.21 11.08 -0.44
N ASP A 128 0.08 10.40 -0.47
CA ASP A 128 -0.16 9.18 0.31
C ASP A 128 0.48 7.96 -0.37
N VAL A 129 0.56 7.97 -1.71
CA VAL A 129 0.89 6.76 -2.48
C VAL A 129 2.20 6.83 -3.26
N ALA A 130 2.68 8.02 -3.66
CA ALA A 130 3.77 8.14 -4.62
C ALA A 130 5.05 7.42 -4.18
N ALA A 131 5.51 7.65 -2.96
CA ALA A 131 6.70 6.97 -2.44
C ALA A 131 6.48 5.46 -2.29
N GLY A 132 5.34 5.08 -1.70
CA GLY A 132 5.01 3.68 -1.41
C GLY A 132 4.82 2.85 -2.69
N LEU A 133 4.18 3.40 -3.73
CA LEU A 133 4.02 2.71 -5.01
C LEU A 133 5.37 2.40 -5.66
N LEU A 134 6.29 3.37 -5.69
CA LEU A 134 7.63 3.12 -6.21
C LEU A 134 8.33 2.02 -5.41
N ILE A 135 8.28 2.08 -4.07
CA ILE A 135 8.93 1.09 -3.20
C ILE A 135 8.34 -0.31 -3.43
N VAL A 136 7.00 -0.43 -3.59
CA VAL A 136 6.36 -1.72 -3.91
C VAL A 136 6.83 -2.27 -5.25
N LEU A 137 6.85 -1.45 -6.30
CA LEU A 137 7.27 -1.86 -7.63
C LEU A 137 8.74 -2.29 -7.66
N GLU A 138 9.61 -1.53 -7.02
CA GLU A 138 11.06 -1.83 -6.90
C GLU A 138 11.34 -3.06 -6.02
N ALA A 139 10.43 -3.40 -5.09
CA ALA A 139 10.48 -4.65 -4.32
C ALA A 139 9.94 -5.88 -5.10
N GLY A 140 9.49 -5.71 -6.33
CA GLY A 140 8.95 -6.77 -7.19
C GLY A 140 7.45 -7.00 -7.06
N GLY A 141 6.72 -6.10 -6.39
CA GLY A 141 5.27 -6.12 -6.32
C GLY A 141 4.58 -5.63 -7.59
N LYS A 142 3.26 -5.65 -7.59
CA LYS A 142 2.41 -5.12 -8.67
C LYS A 142 1.44 -4.09 -8.14
N ALA A 143 1.16 -3.10 -8.97
CA ALA A 143 0.17 -2.06 -8.70
C ALA A 143 -0.83 -1.93 -9.87
N SER A 144 -2.10 -1.69 -9.54
CA SER A 144 -3.18 -1.51 -10.52
C SER A 144 -4.33 -0.70 -9.90
N LYS A 145 -5.32 -0.38 -10.71
CA LYS A 145 -6.66 -0.05 -10.24
C LYS A 145 -7.41 -1.32 -9.86
N PHE A 146 -8.62 -1.18 -9.32
CA PHE A 146 -9.45 -2.31 -8.88
C PHE A 146 -9.91 -3.18 -10.06
N ASP A 147 -10.07 -2.60 -11.24
CA ASP A 147 -10.40 -3.32 -12.48
C ASP A 147 -9.20 -4.04 -13.15
N GLY A 148 -8.01 -3.95 -12.54
CA GLY A 148 -6.79 -4.56 -13.05
C GLY A 148 -6.04 -3.71 -14.08
N THR A 149 -6.57 -2.56 -14.48
CA THR A 149 -5.86 -1.64 -15.38
C THR A 149 -4.70 -0.95 -14.68
N SER A 150 -3.77 -0.40 -15.45
CA SER A 150 -2.62 0.32 -14.89
C SER A 150 -3.05 1.49 -14.03
N THR A 151 -2.35 1.71 -12.92
CA THR A 151 -2.56 2.84 -12.03
C THR A 151 -1.38 3.81 -12.09
N ASN A 152 -1.65 5.05 -11.69
CA ASN A 152 -0.65 6.08 -11.46
C ASN A 152 -0.95 6.80 -10.13
N ILE A 153 -0.08 7.71 -9.72
CA ILE A 153 -0.19 8.38 -8.42
C ILE A 153 -1.38 9.35 -8.31
N TYR A 154 -2.03 9.69 -9.41
CA TYR A 154 -3.18 10.60 -9.46
C TYR A 154 -4.53 9.87 -9.51
N ASP A 155 -4.52 8.54 -9.63
CA ASP A 155 -5.73 7.72 -9.58
C ASP A 155 -6.26 7.67 -8.13
N GLN A 156 -7.59 7.70 -8.00
CA GLN A 156 -8.25 7.72 -6.69
C GLN A 156 -8.45 6.34 -6.08
N GLU A 157 -7.96 5.31 -6.73
CA GLU A 157 -7.99 3.95 -6.21
C GLU A 157 -6.67 3.25 -6.51
N VAL A 158 -6.21 2.48 -5.56
CA VAL A 158 -4.97 1.73 -5.67
C VAL A 158 -5.15 0.33 -5.10
N LEU A 159 -4.64 -0.63 -5.84
CA LEU A 159 -4.49 -2.01 -5.43
C LEU A 159 -3.03 -2.41 -5.66
N VAL A 160 -2.35 -2.84 -4.62
CA VAL A 160 -1.02 -3.43 -4.75
C VAL A 160 -1.00 -4.84 -4.17
N SER A 161 -0.10 -5.66 -4.67
CA SER A 161 0.12 -7.00 -4.14
C SER A 161 1.55 -7.48 -4.40
N ASN A 162 1.86 -8.66 -3.85
CA ASN A 162 3.09 -9.39 -4.16
C ASN A 162 3.15 -9.94 -5.61
N GLY A 163 2.14 -9.67 -6.43
CA GLY A 163 2.03 -10.16 -7.80
C GLY A 163 1.53 -11.60 -7.94
N LEU A 164 1.59 -12.41 -6.88
CA LEU A 164 1.21 -13.83 -6.91
C LEU A 164 -0.27 -14.06 -6.59
N VAL A 165 -0.85 -13.19 -5.75
CA VAL A 165 -2.28 -13.25 -5.40
C VAL A 165 -3.15 -12.32 -6.26
N ASN A 166 -2.60 -11.62 -7.23
CA ASN A 166 -3.28 -10.58 -8.03
C ASN A 166 -4.59 -11.06 -8.65
N GLN A 167 -4.60 -12.20 -9.35
CA GLN A 167 -5.81 -12.71 -10.00
C GLN A 167 -6.91 -12.99 -8.99
N ALA A 168 -6.58 -13.63 -7.86
CA ALA A 168 -7.55 -13.91 -6.82
C ALA A 168 -8.12 -12.62 -6.20
N VAL A 169 -7.31 -11.57 -6.11
CA VAL A 169 -7.71 -10.25 -5.63
C VAL A 169 -8.70 -9.60 -6.61
N TYR A 170 -8.44 -9.61 -7.93
CA TYR A 170 -9.37 -9.06 -8.93
C TYR A 170 -10.74 -9.74 -8.92
N TYR A 171 -10.77 -11.08 -8.87
CA TYR A 171 -12.04 -11.83 -8.86
C TYR A 171 -12.84 -11.68 -7.56
N THR A 172 -12.23 -11.23 -6.47
CA THR A 172 -12.93 -11.00 -5.21
C THR A 172 -13.67 -9.64 -5.21
N HIS A 173 -13.42 -8.79 -6.21
CA HIS A 173 -14.12 -7.52 -6.43
C HIS A 173 -15.44 -7.66 -7.22
N LEU A 174 -15.67 -8.78 -7.88
CA LEU A 174 -16.89 -9.08 -8.63
C LEU A 174 -17.91 -9.78 -7.74
#